data_17de5d3bb24a050cb8547da42816ad09
#
_entry.id   17de5d3bb24a050cb8547da42816ad09
#
_cell.length_a   1.000
_cell.length_b   1.000
_cell.length_c   1.000
_cell.angle_alpha   90.00
_cell.angle_beta   90.00
_cell.angle_gamma   90.00
#
_symmetry.space_group_name_H-M   'P 1'
#
loop_
_entity.id
_entity.type
_entity.pdbx_description
1 polymer ?
#
loop_
_entity_poly.entity_id
_entity_poly.type
_entity_poly.pdbx_seq_one_letter_code
_entity_poly.pdbx_strand_id
1 'polypeptide(L)'
;WIVGTNRQPPLLHESVDIIICMFGFVSREGFNKILKPGGVIILLDPGDEHLKQLREIIYPVVNKQDTADSKNIEMEGFTLLHSEKLLFNEKLTSNEQVNHLLIMTPHFYRASKEGRDAACQLSELDITVDVNFNVLQKQTS
;
A
#
# COMPACT_ATOMS: atom_id res chain seq x y z
N TRP A 1 -0.35 6.33 -20.73
CA TRP A 1 -0.95 5.53 -19.68
C TRP A 1 -1.17 4.12 -20.20
N ILE A 2 -0.86 3.10 -19.38
CA ILE A 2 -1.05 1.69 -19.72
C ILE A 2 -1.91 1.07 -18.60
N VAL A 3 -2.95 0.34 -18.99
CA VAL A 3 -3.76 -0.46 -18.06
C VAL A 3 -3.30 -1.91 -18.19
N GLY A 4 -2.93 -2.53 -17.07
CA GLY A 4 -2.41 -3.89 -17.04
C GLY A 4 -2.43 -4.48 -15.63
N THR A 5 -1.93 -5.70 -15.51
CA THR A 5 -1.77 -6.36 -14.23
C THR A 5 -0.29 -6.48 -13.86
N ASN A 6 0.04 -6.33 -12.57
CA ASN A 6 1.41 -6.52 -12.09
C ASN A 6 1.93 -7.96 -12.29
N ARG A 7 1.04 -8.94 -12.49
CA ARG A 7 1.44 -10.33 -12.79
C ARG A 7 2.03 -10.48 -14.19
N GLN A 8 1.50 -9.71 -15.15
CA GLN A 8 1.96 -9.69 -16.54
C GLN A 8 1.94 -8.25 -17.05
N PRO A 9 2.86 -7.40 -16.60
CA PRO A 9 2.93 -6.03 -17.07
C PRO A 9 3.15 -6.01 -18.60
N PRO A 10 2.39 -5.22 -19.36
CA PRO A 10 2.52 -5.14 -20.81
C PRO A 10 3.72 -4.27 -21.23
N LEU A 11 4.87 -4.63 -20.72
CA LEU A 11 6.17 -3.97 -20.97
C LEU A 11 7.18 -4.98 -21.50
N LEU A 12 8.18 -4.49 -22.21
CA LEU A 12 9.26 -5.32 -22.72
C LEU A 12 10.10 -5.90 -21.58
N HIS A 13 10.71 -7.06 -21.84
CA HIS A 13 11.64 -7.68 -20.91
C HIS A 13 12.81 -6.74 -20.65
N GLU A 14 13.20 -6.59 -19.37
CA GLU A 14 14.35 -5.79 -18.93
C GLU A 14 14.39 -4.37 -19.51
N SER A 15 13.23 -3.70 -19.52
CA SER A 15 13.09 -2.35 -20.09
C SER A 15 12.96 -1.24 -19.05
N VAL A 16 12.78 -1.59 -17.77
CA VAL A 16 12.48 -0.64 -16.70
C VAL A 16 13.65 -0.57 -15.73
N ASP A 17 14.05 0.62 -15.32
CA ASP A 17 15.12 0.84 -14.35
C ASP A 17 14.61 0.86 -12.91
N ILE A 18 13.41 1.43 -12.70
CA ILE A 18 12.80 1.58 -11.38
C ILE A 18 11.32 1.22 -11.45
N ILE A 19 10.83 0.45 -10.48
CA ILE A 19 9.41 0.20 -10.24
C ILE A 19 9.04 0.83 -8.90
N ILE A 20 7.98 1.64 -8.88
CA ILE A 20 7.38 2.13 -7.64
C ILE A 20 6.02 1.43 -7.49
N CYS A 21 5.88 0.63 -6.41
CA CYS A 21 4.64 -0.06 -6.07
C CYS A 21 4.12 0.50 -4.75
N MET A 22 3.04 1.29 -4.83
CA MET A 22 2.43 1.95 -3.68
C MET A 22 1.09 1.30 -3.37
N PHE A 23 0.96 0.68 -2.19
CA PHE A 23 -0.28 0.02 -1.73
C PHE A 23 -0.88 -0.95 -2.76
N GLY A 24 -0.03 -1.54 -3.60
CA GLY A 24 -0.41 -2.38 -4.71
C GLY A 24 -0.03 -3.84 -4.52
N PHE A 25 -0.57 -4.70 -5.39
CA PHE A 25 -0.17 -6.10 -5.42
C PHE A 25 1.27 -6.24 -5.93
N VAL A 26 2.13 -6.85 -5.15
CA VAL A 26 3.52 -7.15 -5.52
C VAL A 26 3.57 -8.46 -6.30
N SER A 27 4.06 -8.43 -7.53
CA SER A 27 4.29 -9.62 -8.34
C SER A 27 5.78 -9.80 -8.60
N ARG A 28 6.40 -10.74 -7.88
CA ARG A 28 7.82 -11.05 -8.06
C ARG A 28 8.15 -11.38 -9.51
N GLU A 29 7.40 -12.29 -10.12
CA GLU A 29 7.62 -12.72 -11.50
C GLU A 29 7.43 -11.58 -12.50
N GLY A 30 6.32 -10.84 -12.36
CA GLY A 30 6.02 -9.71 -13.24
C GLY A 30 7.07 -8.62 -13.16
N PHE A 31 7.50 -8.26 -11.95
CA PHE A 31 8.51 -7.23 -11.73
C PHE A 31 9.90 -7.69 -12.19
N ASN A 32 10.28 -8.94 -11.87
CA ASN A 32 11.56 -9.49 -12.31
C ASN A 32 11.69 -9.54 -13.84
N LYS A 33 10.58 -9.80 -14.54
CA LYS A 33 10.57 -9.86 -16.00
C LYS A 33 10.89 -8.52 -16.66
N ILE A 34 10.30 -7.43 -16.16
CA ILE A 34 10.39 -6.10 -16.80
C ILE A 34 11.56 -5.26 -16.30
N LEU A 35 12.04 -5.53 -15.07
CA LEU A 35 13.11 -4.77 -14.46
C LEU A 35 14.47 -5.21 -15.03
N LYS A 36 15.31 -4.26 -15.38
CA LYS A 36 16.69 -4.51 -15.82
C LYS A 36 17.51 -5.17 -14.70
N PRO A 37 18.57 -5.93 -15.03
CA PRO A 37 19.55 -6.36 -14.04
C PRO A 37 20.08 -5.16 -13.24
N GLY A 38 20.11 -5.27 -11.91
CA GLY A 38 20.50 -4.16 -11.01
C GLY A 38 19.45 -3.06 -10.85
N GLY A 39 18.31 -3.15 -11.54
CA GLY A 39 17.19 -2.21 -11.36
C GLY A 39 16.54 -2.33 -9.99
N VAL A 40 15.76 -1.34 -9.60
CA VAL A 40 15.28 -1.14 -8.22
C VAL A 40 13.76 -1.17 -8.14
N ILE A 41 13.24 -1.81 -7.09
CA ILE A 41 11.82 -1.73 -6.71
C ILE A 41 11.73 -0.91 -5.43
N ILE A 42 10.83 0.07 -5.42
CA ILE A 42 10.44 0.83 -4.24
C ILE A 42 9.04 0.37 -3.86
N LEU A 43 8.91 -0.30 -2.70
CA LEU A 43 7.64 -0.78 -2.17
C LEU A 43 7.18 0.13 -1.02
N LEU A 44 5.93 0.53 -1.07
CA LEU A 44 5.24 1.20 0.03
C LEU A 44 4.03 0.36 0.43
N ASP A 45 4.08 -0.19 1.65
CA ASP A 45 3.03 -1.04 2.19
C ASP A 45 2.48 -0.47 3.50
N PRO A 46 1.18 -0.63 3.80
CA PRO A 46 0.61 -0.18 5.05
C PRO A 46 1.14 -1.01 6.21
N GLY A 47 1.50 -0.33 7.30
CA GLY A 47 1.76 -0.97 8.59
C GLY A 47 0.48 -1.28 9.37
N ASP A 48 0.64 -1.91 10.53
CA ASP A 48 -0.48 -2.40 11.36
C ASP A 48 -1.40 -1.29 11.85
N GLU A 49 -0.84 -0.10 12.14
CA GLU A 49 -1.56 1.04 12.65
C GLU A 49 -2.09 1.98 11.55
N HIS A 50 -1.82 1.65 10.26
CA HIS A 50 -2.23 2.52 9.15
C HIS A 50 -3.73 2.70 9.10
N LEU A 51 -4.17 3.99 9.19
CA LEU A 51 -5.58 4.42 9.20
C LEU A 51 -6.45 3.67 10.24
N LYS A 52 -5.86 3.31 11.39
CA LYS A 52 -6.54 2.52 12.43
C LYS A 52 -7.86 3.16 12.86
N GLN A 53 -7.87 4.47 13.10
CA GLN A 53 -9.05 5.18 13.56
C GLN A 53 -10.20 5.10 12.53
N LEU A 54 -9.88 5.24 11.24
CA LEU A 54 -10.86 5.07 10.17
C LEU A 54 -11.38 3.62 10.12
N ARG A 55 -10.49 2.63 10.22
CA ARG A 55 -10.86 1.20 10.20
C ARG A 55 -11.77 0.82 11.36
N GLU A 56 -11.54 1.36 12.56
CA GLU A 56 -12.37 1.13 13.76
C GLU A 56 -13.78 1.69 13.59
N ILE A 57 -13.96 2.76 12.83
CA ILE A 57 -15.28 3.34 12.55
C ILE A 57 -16.05 2.52 11.51
N ILE A 58 -15.37 2.08 10.45
CA ILE A 58 -16.03 1.44 9.31
C ILE A 58 -16.24 -0.07 9.48
N TYR A 59 -15.46 -0.72 10.37
CA TYR A 59 -15.58 -2.14 10.65
C TYR A 59 -16.05 -2.39 12.08
N PRO A 60 -17.20 -3.01 12.30
CA PRO A 60 -17.73 -3.29 13.66
C PRO A 60 -16.84 -4.29 14.43
N VAL A 61 -16.06 -5.10 13.73
CA VAL A 61 -15.05 -5.99 14.29
C VAL A 61 -13.79 -5.86 13.44
N VAL A 62 -12.74 -5.28 14.00
CA VAL A 62 -11.44 -5.22 13.34
C VAL A 62 -10.82 -6.62 13.41
N ASN A 63 -10.94 -7.37 12.34
CA ASN A 63 -10.20 -8.61 12.20
C ASN A 63 -8.70 -8.28 12.04
N LYS A 64 -7.90 -8.65 13.04
CA LYS A 64 -6.44 -8.48 13.03
C LYS A 64 -5.73 -9.27 11.91
N GLN A 65 -6.47 -10.06 11.12
CA GLN A 65 -5.93 -10.92 10.07
C GLN A 65 -5.72 -10.22 8.72
N ASP A 66 -6.14 -8.96 8.56
CA ASP A 66 -5.95 -8.22 7.30
C ASP A 66 -4.63 -7.43 7.24
N THR A 67 -3.81 -7.50 8.27
CA THR A 67 -2.45 -6.98 8.20
C THR A 67 -1.59 -8.03 7.51
N ALA A 68 -1.28 -7.81 6.25
CA ALA A 68 -0.24 -8.58 5.57
C ALA A 68 1.00 -8.57 6.48
N ASP A 69 1.47 -9.76 6.84
CA ASP A 69 2.70 -9.93 7.62
C ASP A 69 3.84 -9.18 6.91
N SER A 70 4.08 -7.95 7.34
CA SER A 70 5.20 -7.12 6.86
C SER A 70 6.55 -7.61 7.41
N LYS A 71 6.56 -8.82 7.97
CA LYS A 71 7.74 -9.46 8.55
C LYS A 71 8.45 -10.27 7.47
N ASN A 72 9.55 -9.75 7.01
CA ASN A 72 10.49 -10.29 6.02
C ASN A 72 10.01 -10.15 4.57
N ILE A 73 10.35 -9.01 3.97
CA ILE A 73 10.30 -8.88 2.52
C ILE A 73 11.55 -9.57 1.95
N GLU A 74 11.57 -10.90 2.05
CA GLU A 74 12.49 -11.72 1.28
C GLU A 74 11.82 -12.00 -0.07
N MET A 75 12.32 -11.35 -1.09
CA MET A 75 11.89 -11.61 -2.46
C MET A 75 13.03 -12.30 -3.20
N GLU A 76 12.85 -13.58 -3.52
CA GLU A 76 13.85 -14.35 -4.24
C GLU A 76 14.27 -13.67 -5.56
N GLY A 77 15.58 -13.55 -5.80
CA GLY A 77 16.14 -12.80 -6.92
C GLY A 77 16.30 -11.28 -6.67
N PHE A 78 15.99 -10.83 -5.46
CA PHE A 78 16.18 -9.44 -5.05
C PHE A 78 16.95 -9.34 -3.75
N THR A 79 17.67 -8.24 -3.57
CA THR A 79 18.38 -7.90 -2.35
C THR A 79 17.73 -6.67 -1.72
N LEU A 80 17.37 -6.74 -0.45
CA LEU A 80 16.86 -5.59 0.29
C LEU A 80 18.02 -4.62 0.55
N LEU A 81 17.96 -3.43 -0.02
CA LEU A 81 18.95 -2.36 0.15
C LEU A 81 18.62 -1.46 1.33
N HIS A 82 17.36 -1.15 1.53
CA HIS A 82 16.91 -0.23 2.57
C HIS A 82 15.50 -0.60 3.03
N SER A 83 15.26 -0.41 4.33
CA SER A 83 13.93 -0.57 4.93
C SER A 83 13.75 0.52 5.97
N GLU A 84 12.64 1.23 5.88
CA GLU A 84 12.29 2.30 6.82
C GLU A 84 10.80 2.26 7.12
N LYS A 85 10.46 2.58 8.37
CA LYS A 85 9.07 2.74 8.80
C LYS A 85 8.78 4.22 9.00
N LEU A 86 7.76 4.72 8.30
CA LEU A 86 7.21 6.05 8.48
C LEU A 86 5.96 5.96 9.34
N LEU A 87 5.99 6.59 10.52
CA LEU A 87 4.87 6.61 11.46
C LEU A 87 4.63 8.04 11.95
N PHE A 88 3.45 8.58 11.67
CA PHE A 88 3.04 9.88 12.19
C PHE A 88 1.51 9.98 12.28
N ASN A 89 1.02 10.97 13.03
CA ASN A 89 -0.38 11.28 13.15
C ASN A 89 -0.69 12.56 12.38
N GLU A 90 -1.86 12.58 11.76
CA GLU A 90 -2.38 13.73 11.03
C GLU A 90 -3.83 13.96 11.42
N LYS A 91 -4.29 15.21 11.38
CA LYS A 91 -5.67 15.57 11.66
C LYS A 91 -6.37 16.07 10.41
N LEU A 92 -7.39 15.34 9.97
CA LEU A 92 -8.32 15.81 8.95
C LEU A 92 -9.32 16.76 9.64
N THR A 93 -9.44 17.97 9.13
CA THR A 93 -10.19 19.05 9.79
C THR A 93 -11.50 19.39 9.08
N SER A 94 -11.87 18.63 8.06
CA SER A 94 -13.14 18.82 7.36
C SER A 94 -13.75 17.51 6.89
N ASN A 95 -15.06 17.49 6.78
CA ASN A 95 -15.82 16.38 6.22
C ASN A 95 -15.34 16.01 4.80
N GLU A 96 -15.01 17.01 4.00
CA GLU A 96 -14.49 16.80 2.64
C GLU A 96 -13.19 15.98 2.66
N GLN A 97 -12.24 16.31 3.53
CA GLN A 97 -10.99 15.56 3.66
C GLN A 97 -11.24 14.12 4.10
N VAL A 98 -12.14 13.89 5.07
CA VAL A 98 -12.49 12.54 5.53
C VAL A 98 -13.10 11.72 4.38
N ASN A 99 -14.02 12.30 3.63
CA ASN A 99 -14.66 11.64 2.50
C ASN A 99 -13.67 11.34 1.37
N HIS A 100 -12.77 12.26 1.06
CA HIS A 100 -11.72 12.03 0.05
C HIS A 100 -10.81 10.88 0.47
N LEU A 101 -10.36 10.86 1.73
CA LEU A 101 -9.55 9.74 2.23
C LEU A 101 -10.31 8.42 2.14
N LEU A 102 -11.55 8.38 2.58
CA LEU A 102 -12.38 7.18 2.55
C LEU A 102 -12.50 6.61 1.13
N ILE A 103 -12.82 7.45 0.14
CA ILE A 103 -12.97 7.04 -1.27
C ILE A 103 -11.65 6.56 -1.88
N MET A 104 -10.53 7.13 -1.46
CA MET A 104 -9.19 6.74 -1.94
C MET A 104 -8.75 5.37 -1.43
N THR A 105 -9.40 4.83 -0.41
CA THR A 105 -9.03 3.54 0.18
C THR A 105 -9.93 2.40 -0.29
N PRO A 106 -9.45 1.13 -0.32
CA PRO A 106 -10.29 -0.02 -0.60
C PRO A 106 -11.36 -0.24 0.49
N HIS A 107 -11.22 0.41 1.63
CA HIS A 107 -12.14 0.32 2.75
C HIS A 107 -13.54 0.80 2.38
N PHE A 108 -13.68 1.84 1.56
CA PHE A 108 -14.97 2.33 1.09
C PHE A 108 -15.85 1.24 0.48
N TYR A 109 -15.24 0.38 -0.34
CA TYR A 109 -15.96 -0.68 -1.06
C TYR A 109 -16.19 -1.95 -0.22
N ARG A 110 -15.43 -2.13 0.87
CA ARG A 110 -15.51 -3.30 1.75
C ARG A 110 -16.31 -3.06 3.02
N ALA A 111 -16.51 -1.80 3.39
CA ALA A 111 -17.26 -1.41 4.58
C ALA A 111 -18.75 -1.69 4.46
N SER A 112 -19.41 -1.96 5.60
CA SER A 112 -20.86 -1.98 5.68
C SER A 112 -21.45 -0.61 5.31
N LYS A 113 -22.74 -0.58 4.99
CA LYS A 113 -23.41 0.70 4.72
C LYS A 113 -23.35 1.62 5.96
N GLU A 114 -23.63 1.05 7.12
CA GLU A 114 -23.63 1.76 8.40
C GLU A 114 -22.25 2.35 8.71
N GLY A 115 -21.17 1.59 8.49
CA GLY A 115 -19.80 2.06 8.70
C GLY A 115 -19.41 3.19 7.75
N ARG A 116 -19.81 3.09 6.46
CA ARG A 116 -19.60 4.18 5.49
C ARG A 116 -20.37 5.43 5.87
N ASP A 117 -21.65 5.29 6.21
CA ASP A 117 -22.51 6.42 6.60
C ASP A 117 -21.97 7.11 7.85
N ALA A 118 -21.48 6.35 8.84
CA ALA A 118 -20.83 6.89 10.01
C ALA A 118 -19.56 7.68 9.68
N ALA A 119 -18.68 7.14 8.83
CA ALA A 119 -17.47 7.83 8.41
C ALA A 119 -17.78 9.09 7.59
N CYS A 120 -18.76 9.02 6.68
CA CYS A 120 -19.17 10.17 5.85
C CYS A 120 -19.77 11.34 6.64
N GLN A 121 -20.22 11.13 7.88
CA GLN A 121 -20.79 12.18 8.73
C GLN A 121 -19.74 12.89 9.61
N LEU A 122 -18.50 12.40 9.64
CA LEU A 122 -17.45 13.00 10.46
C LEU A 122 -17.08 14.39 9.91
N SER A 123 -16.98 15.37 10.79
CA SER A 123 -16.48 16.70 10.48
C SER A 123 -14.95 16.80 10.61
N GLU A 124 -14.35 15.92 11.39
CA GLU A 124 -12.91 15.80 11.60
C GLU A 124 -12.55 14.36 11.94
N LEU A 125 -11.29 13.98 11.73
CA LEU A 125 -10.77 12.66 12.07
C LEU A 125 -9.26 12.73 12.29
N ASP A 126 -8.80 12.25 13.45
CA ASP A 126 -7.38 11.98 13.65
C ASP A 126 -7.04 10.64 12.99
N ILE A 127 -5.94 10.59 12.23
CA ILE A 127 -5.49 9.40 11.54
C ILE A 127 -4.03 9.10 11.89
N THR A 128 -3.71 7.83 11.94
CA THR A 128 -2.33 7.35 12.01
C THR A 128 -1.89 6.94 10.61
N VAL A 129 -0.82 7.54 10.13
CA VAL A 129 -0.12 7.09 8.91
C VAL A 129 1.02 6.19 9.35
N ASP A 130 0.92 4.91 9.00
CA ASP A 130 1.92 3.88 9.31
C ASP A 130 2.26 3.18 7.99
N VAL A 131 3.45 3.44 7.45
CA VAL A 131 3.87 2.94 6.14
C VAL A 131 5.27 2.34 6.24
N ASN A 132 5.43 1.15 5.70
CA ASN A 132 6.71 0.51 5.51
C ASN A 132 7.23 0.87 4.11
N PHE A 133 8.43 1.41 4.08
CA PHE A 133 9.14 1.79 2.86
C PHE A 133 10.32 0.86 2.65
N ASN A 134 10.35 0.13 1.56
CA ASN A 134 11.39 -0.86 1.28
C ASN A 134 11.95 -0.66 -0.12
N VAL A 135 13.27 -0.74 -0.23
CA VAL A 135 14.01 -0.64 -1.48
C VAL A 135 14.69 -1.97 -1.76
N LEU A 136 14.31 -2.63 -2.86
CA LEU A 136 14.87 -3.91 -3.28
C LEU A 136 15.59 -3.75 -4.61
N GLN A 137 16.73 -4.39 -4.78
CA GLN A 137 17.48 -4.42 -6.02
C GLN A 137 17.43 -5.80 -6.66
N LYS A 138 17.11 -5.85 -7.95
CA LYS A 138 17.21 -7.09 -8.74
C LYS A 138 18.67 -7.54 -8.80
N GLN A 139 18.91 -8.80 -8.43
CA GLN A 139 20.25 -9.40 -8.51
C GLN A 139 20.71 -9.48 -9.96
N THR A 140 21.98 -9.19 -10.18
CA THR A 140 22.64 -9.44 -11.46
C THR A 140 23.09 -10.89 -11.49
N SER A 141 22.53 -11.66 -12.39
CA SER A 141 22.94 -13.07 -12.66
C SER A 141 24.32 -13.09 -13.24
#